data_761084e91331bd75cc8ce44177aafce3
#
_entry.id   761084e91331bd75cc8ce44177aafce3
#
_cell.length_a   1.000
_cell.length_b   1.000
_cell.length_c   1.000
_cell.angle_alpha   90.00
_cell.angle_beta   90.00
_cell.angle_gamma   90.00
#
_symmetry.space_group_name_H-M   'P 1'
#
loop_
_entity.id
_entity.type
_entity.pdbx_description
1 polymer ?
#
loop_
_entity_poly.entity_id
_entity_poly.type
_entity_poly.pdbx_seq_one_letter_code
_entity_poly.pdbx_strand_id
1 'polypeptide(L)'
;LDNLKDTGCAFATRGGLSVSVQDVLVPNDKTIIINSAQTKIDEIEFAYQNGVISHGERYNKIIDVWSTATNRVADKLYSELSKAQDGFNTFWMMLDSQARGSKEQIRQLAGMRGLMAKPKKSLSGSTGELIENPIIANFKEGLSILEYFISTHGARKGLADTALKTADAGYLTRRLHDVSQDMIISEQDCGTIRGVEMRALKNGEEVKEPLYERILGRVTLFEVVDPITEKHIANAGDVIDEEIARDIEQSSLESVMIRSVLTCESRRGVCAKCYGRNLATGKIVDVGEAVGTIA
;
A
#
# COMPACT_ATOMS: atom_id res chain seq x y z
N LEU A 1 -9.55 -15.64 -19.78
CA LEU A 1 -8.90 -15.87 -18.47
C LEU A 1 -8.31 -17.29 -18.43
N ASP A 2 -9.07 -18.34 -18.84
CA ASP A 2 -8.58 -19.74 -18.79
C ASP A 2 -7.33 -19.95 -19.66
N ASN A 3 -7.34 -19.44 -20.89
CA ASN A 3 -6.18 -19.52 -21.78
C ASN A 3 -4.92 -18.87 -21.17
N LEU A 4 -5.08 -17.73 -20.47
CA LEU A 4 -3.98 -17.05 -19.80
C LEU A 4 -3.42 -17.90 -18.64
N LYS A 5 -4.32 -18.46 -17.82
CA LYS A 5 -3.95 -19.36 -16.73
C LYS A 5 -3.21 -20.60 -17.27
N ASP A 6 -3.75 -21.27 -18.28
CA ASP A 6 -3.18 -22.49 -18.85
C ASP A 6 -1.83 -22.25 -19.50
N THR A 7 -1.67 -21.11 -20.20
CA THR A 7 -0.39 -20.66 -20.74
C THR A 7 0.62 -20.42 -19.62
N GLY A 8 0.24 -19.68 -18.57
CA GLY A 8 1.11 -19.45 -17.42
C GLY A 8 1.57 -20.74 -16.73
N CYS A 9 0.67 -21.68 -16.49
CA CYS A 9 0.99 -22.96 -15.90
C CYS A 9 1.92 -23.80 -16.79
N ALA A 10 1.69 -23.83 -18.10
CA ALA A 10 2.53 -24.56 -19.04
C ALA A 10 3.98 -24.01 -19.09
N PHE A 11 4.14 -22.71 -19.14
CA PHE A 11 5.47 -22.08 -19.14
C PHE A 11 6.18 -22.16 -17.79
N ALA A 12 5.48 -22.05 -16.67
CA ALA A 12 6.06 -22.26 -15.35
C ALA A 12 6.59 -23.70 -15.19
N THR A 13 5.86 -24.68 -15.71
CA THR A 13 6.30 -26.10 -15.72
C THR A 13 7.53 -26.30 -16.61
N ARG A 14 7.54 -25.72 -17.82
CA ARG A 14 8.68 -25.78 -18.74
C ARG A 14 9.92 -25.09 -18.19
N GLY A 15 9.74 -23.94 -17.52
CA GLY A 15 10.82 -23.19 -16.87
C GLY A 15 11.40 -23.88 -15.66
N GLY A 16 10.74 -24.92 -15.12
CA GLY A 16 11.21 -25.66 -13.96
C GLY A 16 11.33 -24.78 -12.72
N LEU A 17 10.45 -23.80 -12.54
CA LEU A 17 10.47 -22.88 -11.40
C LEU A 17 10.23 -23.67 -10.11
N SER A 18 11.30 -23.90 -9.37
CA SER A 18 11.31 -24.62 -8.11
C SER A 18 12.06 -23.81 -7.07
N VAL A 19 11.68 -23.96 -5.81
CA VAL A 19 12.28 -23.23 -4.67
C VAL A 19 12.95 -24.22 -3.75
N SER A 20 14.23 -23.98 -3.45
CA SER A 20 14.98 -24.74 -2.46
C SER A 20 15.45 -23.84 -1.31
N VAL A 21 15.82 -24.44 -0.19
CA VAL A 21 16.44 -23.72 0.93
C VAL A 21 17.77 -23.08 0.54
N GLN A 22 18.45 -23.60 -0.47
CA GLN A 22 19.72 -23.07 -0.95
C GLN A 22 19.56 -21.77 -1.71
N ASP A 23 18.41 -21.56 -2.37
CA ASP A 23 18.11 -20.34 -3.12
C ASP A 23 17.88 -19.12 -2.21
N VAL A 24 17.63 -19.36 -0.93
CA VAL A 24 17.52 -18.32 0.10
C VAL A 24 18.94 -17.90 0.52
N LEU A 25 19.44 -16.81 -0.03
CA LEU A 25 20.78 -16.30 0.28
C LEU A 25 20.77 -15.44 1.54
N VAL A 26 21.73 -15.69 2.45
CA VAL A 26 21.95 -14.82 3.61
C VAL A 26 23.05 -13.84 3.25
N PRO A 27 22.86 -12.51 3.44
CA PRO A 27 23.87 -11.51 3.10
C PRO A 27 25.16 -11.70 3.91
N ASN A 28 26.30 -11.67 3.24
CA ASN A 28 27.61 -11.80 3.90
C ASN A 28 27.88 -10.63 4.86
N ASP A 29 27.39 -9.44 4.54
CA ASP A 29 27.56 -8.23 5.32
C ASP A 29 26.67 -8.15 6.58
N LYS A 30 25.78 -9.14 6.78
CA LYS A 30 24.83 -9.15 7.92
C LYS A 30 25.53 -8.95 9.26
N THR A 31 26.58 -9.72 9.52
CA THR A 31 27.33 -9.67 10.79
C THR A 31 28.03 -8.32 11.00
N ILE A 32 28.53 -7.70 9.94
CA ILE A 32 29.20 -6.39 10.01
C ILE A 32 28.17 -5.31 10.37
N ILE A 33 27.00 -5.33 9.74
CA ILE A 33 25.92 -4.36 10.01
C ILE A 33 25.43 -4.50 11.45
N ILE A 34 25.22 -5.74 11.92
CA ILE A 34 24.76 -6.01 13.29
C ILE A 34 25.80 -5.54 14.32
N ASN A 35 27.08 -5.85 14.12
CA ASN A 35 28.13 -5.42 15.04
C ASN A 35 28.24 -3.89 15.10
N SER A 36 28.12 -3.20 13.97
CA SER A 36 28.10 -1.74 13.95
C SER A 36 26.90 -1.14 14.67
N ALA A 37 25.74 -1.80 14.60
CA ALA A 37 24.56 -1.40 15.35
C ALA A 37 24.74 -1.62 16.86
N GLN A 38 25.32 -2.76 17.25
CA GLN A 38 25.59 -3.08 18.64
C GLN A 38 26.54 -2.07 19.28
N THR A 39 27.62 -1.67 18.59
CA THR A 39 28.55 -0.63 19.09
C THR A 39 27.83 0.69 19.39
N LYS A 40 26.92 1.11 18.51
CA LYS A 40 26.10 2.32 18.71
C LYS A 40 25.16 2.19 19.91
N ILE A 41 24.61 1.00 20.14
CA ILE A 41 23.74 0.74 21.28
C ILE A 41 24.55 0.81 22.58
N ASP A 42 25.72 0.26 22.60
CA ASP A 42 26.63 0.33 23.76
C ASP A 42 26.98 1.79 24.09
N GLU A 43 27.20 2.65 23.09
CA GLU A 43 27.40 4.10 23.28
C GLU A 43 26.16 4.79 23.88
N ILE A 44 24.93 4.43 23.39
CA ILE A 44 23.67 4.96 23.92
C ILE A 44 23.47 4.51 25.37
N GLU A 45 23.75 3.24 25.67
CA GLU A 45 23.65 2.68 27.02
C GLU A 45 24.64 3.38 27.99
N PHE A 46 25.86 3.63 27.54
CA PHE A 46 26.84 4.38 28.30
C PHE A 46 26.40 5.83 28.56
N ALA A 47 25.83 6.50 27.58
CA ALA A 47 25.26 7.84 27.75
C ALA A 47 24.08 7.87 28.74
N TYR A 48 23.29 6.84 28.77
CA TYR A 48 22.18 6.68 29.73
C TYR A 48 22.70 6.44 31.14
N GLN A 49 23.71 5.57 31.32
CA GLN A 49 24.33 5.31 32.62
C GLN A 49 24.98 6.56 33.22
N ASN A 50 25.52 7.43 32.36
CA ASN A 50 26.12 8.72 32.79
C ASN A 50 25.03 9.82 33.02
N GLY A 51 23.75 9.52 32.89
CA GLY A 51 22.64 10.46 33.10
C GLY A 51 22.52 11.55 32.06
N VAL A 52 23.11 11.38 30.86
CA VAL A 52 23.05 12.36 29.76
C VAL A 52 21.73 12.32 29.04
N ILE A 53 21.10 11.14 28.96
CA ILE A 53 19.84 10.94 28.27
C ILE A 53 18.78 10.31 29.18
N SER A 54 17.51 10.60 28.91
CA SER A 54 16.37 10.04 29.65
C SER A 54 16.08 8.58 29.22
N HIS A 55 15.33 7.84 30.04
CA HIS A 55 14.91 6.46 29.73
C HIS A 55 14.10 6.40 28.43
N GLY A 56 13.18 7.35 28.19
CA GLY A 56 12.38 7.39 26.97
C GLY A 56 13.23 7.69 25.73
N GLU A 57 14.20 8.56 25.86
CA GLU A 57 15.13 8.89 24.78
C GLU A 57 16.07 7.72 24.45
N ARG A 58 16.59 7.03 25.47
CA ARG A 58 17.36 5.80 25.29
C ARG A 58 16.56 4.77 24.49
N TYR A 59 15.31 4.51 24.91
CA TYR A 59 14.42 3.57 24.24
C TYR A 59 14.21 3.93 22.77
N ASN A 60 13.86 5.16 22.46
CA ASN A 60 13.63 5.61 21.09
C ASN A 60 14.90 5.49 20.22
N LYS A 61 16.06 5.89 20.75
CA LYS A 61 17.35 5.77 20.03
C LYS A 61 17.71 4.31 19.73
N ILE A 62 17.48 3.39 20.66
CA ILE A 62 17.74 1.96 20.45
C ILE A 62 16.82 1.41 19.35
N ILE A 63 15.52 1.73 19.37
CA ILE A 63 14.57 1.32 18.34
C ILE A 63 14.98 1.85 16.97
N ASP A 64 15.38 3.10 16.87
CA ASP A 64 15.85 3.72 15.62
C ASP A 64 17.10 3.04 15.05
N VAL A 65 18.07 2.75 15.89
CA VAL A 65 19.29 2.04 15.47
C VAL A 65 18.96 0.65 14.91
N TRP A 66 18.11 -0.11 15.60
CA TRP A 66 17.70 -1.44 15.14
C TRP A 66 16.82 -1.40 13.89
N SER A 67 15.91 -0.43 13.79
CA SER A 67 15.09 -0.23 12.59
C SER A 67 15.99 0.08 11.39
N THR A 68 16.93 1.00 11.54
CA THR A 68 17.89 1.34 10.49
C THR A 68 18.78 0.15 10.10
N ALA A 69 19.28 -0.61 11.07
CA ALA A 69 20.06 -1.82 10.80
C ALA A 69 19.27 -2.87 10.05
N THR A 70 18.02 -3.10 10.45
CA THR A 70 17.11 -4.04 9.80
C THR A 70 16.85 -3.66 8.35
N ASN A 71 16.61 -2.39 8.06
CA ASN A 71 16.42 -1.89 6.69
C ASN A 71 17.69 -2.04 5.85
N ARG A 72 18.87 -1.73 6.40
CA ARG A 72 20.14 -1.92 5.70
C ARG A 72 20.41 -3.38 5.34
N VAL A 73 20.12 -4.31 6.27
CA VAL A 73 20.21 -5.75 5.98
C VAL A 73 19.24 -6.15 4.87
N ALA A 74 18.01 -5.63 4.88
CA ALA A 74 17.03 -5.89 3.83
C ALA A 74 17.47 -5.36 2.46
N ASP A 75 18.03 -4.14 2.40
CA ASP A 75 18.50 -3.55 1.15
C ASP A 75 19.71 -4.30 0.56
N LYS A 76 20.63 -4.71 1.42
CA LYS A 76 21.76 -5.56 1.02
C LYS A 76 21.29 -6.91 0.50
N LEU A 77 20.41 -7.58 1.25
CA LEU A 77 19.81 -8.83 0.83
C LEU A 77 19.17 -8.71 -0.54
N TYR A 78 18.38 -7.66 -0.76
CA TYR A 78 17.70 -7.40 -2.01
C TYR A 78 18.69 -7.19 -3.16
N SER A 79 19.76 -6.42 -2.95
CA SER A 79 20.79 -6.18 -3.95
C SER A 79 21.65 -7.43 -4.28
N GLU A 80 21.88 -8.32 -3.30
CA GLU A 80 22.59 -9.58 -3.53
C GLU A 80 21.68 -10.59 -4.26
N LEU A 81 20.41 -10.65 -3.86
CA LEU A 81 19.44 -11.54 -4.48
C LEU A 81 19.19 -11.19 -5.96
N SER A 82 19.16 -9.89 -6.30
CA SER A 82 19.00 -9.42 -7.68
C SER A 82 20.17 -9.81 -8.60
N LYS A 83 21.36 -10.01 -8.04
CA LYS A 83 22.57 -10.39 -8.78
C LYS A 83 22.84 -11.89 -8.75
N ALA A 84 22.17 -12.62 -7.86
CA ALA A 84 22.36 -14.04 -7.69
C ALA A 84 21.96 -14.82 -8.94
N GLN A 85 22.79 -15.78 -9.33
CA GLN A 85 22.53 -16.63 -10.51
C GLN A 85 22.23 -15.80 -11.79
N ASP A 86 22.93 -14.70 -11.99
CA ASP A 86 22.72 -13.79 -13.13
C ASP A 86 21.26 -13.26 -13.24
N GLY A 87 20.58 -13.09 -12.11
CA GLY A 87 19.19 -12.65 -12.05
C GLY A 87 18.15 -13.75 -12.15
N PHE A 88 18.57 -15.02 -12.28
CA PHE A 88 17.66 -16.19 -12.39
C PHE A 88 17.39 -16.89 -11.05
N ASN A 89 17.67 -16.24 -9.91
CA ASN A 89 17.26 -16.78 -8.64
C ASN A 89 15.72 -16.83 -8.54
N THR A 90 15.15 -17.97 -8.18
CA THR A 90 13.70 -18.20 -8.19
C THR A 90 12.94 -17.28 -7.23
N PHE A 91 13.53 -16.97 -6.06
CA PHE A 91 12.95 -15.98 -5.14
C PHE A 91 12.94 -14.59 -5.73
N TRP A 92 14.05 -14.21 -6.40
CA TRP A 92 14.12 -12.92 -7.08
C TRP A 92 13.07 -12.78 -8.17
N MET A 93 12.96 -13.80 -9.03
CA MET A 93 11.99 -13.79 -10.13
C MET A 93 10.55 -13.66 -9.65
N MET A 94 10.17 -14.35 -8.56
CA MET A 94 8.83 -14.23 -7.99
C MET A 94 8.57 -12.85 -7.36
N LEU A 95 9.58 -12.25 -6.74
CA LEU A 95 9.49 -10.96 -6.09
C LEU A 95 9.45 -9.81 -7.11
N ASP A 96 10.31 -9.85 -8.12
CA ASP A 96 10.44 -8.85 -9.17
C ASP A 96 9.18 -8.80 -10.04
N SER A 97 8.66 -9.98 -10.42
CA SER A 97 7.39 -10.10 -11.13
C SER A 97 6.15 -9.76 -10.30
N GLN A 98 6.29 -9.54 -8.98
CA GLN A 98 5.20 -9.34 -8.02
C GLN A 98 4.16 -10.48 -8.01
N ALA A 99 4.51 -11.65 -8.54
CA ALA A 99 3.62 -12.80 -8.58
C ALA A 99 3.32 -13.32 -7.17
N ARG A 100 4.36 -13.40 -6.32
CA ARG A 100 4.25 -13.83 -4.92
C ARG A 100 5.42 -13.31 -4.08
N GLY A 101 5.15 -13.08 -2.82
CA GLY A 101 6.14 -12.62 -1.85
C GLY A 101 6.21 -11.10 -1.76
N SER A 102 6.67 -10.64 -0.60
CA SER A 102 6.97 -9.24 -0.37
C SER A 102 8.42 -9.11 0.11
N LYS A 103 8.99 -7.92 -0.04
CA LYS A 103 10.34 -7.58 0.47
C LYS A 103 10.46 -7.92 1.97
N GLU A 104 9.38 -7.67 2.71
CA GLU A 104 9.30 -7.96 4.14
C GLU A 104 9.36 -9.45 4.47
N GLN A 105 8.67 -10.29 3.70
CA GLN A 105 8.70 -11.75 3.89
C GLN A 105 10.09 -12.34 3.62
N ILE A 106 10.75 -11.89 2.56
CA ILE A 106 12.11 -12.34 2.23
C ILE A 106 13.11 -11.87 3.28
N ARG A 107 12.95 -10.65 3.80
CA ARG A 107 13.76 -10.15 4.91
C ARG A 107 13.71 -11.09 6.12
N GLN A 108 12.53 -11.58 6.48
CA GLN A 108 12.38 -12.52 7.60
C GLN A 108 12.94 -13.91 7.30
N LEU A 109 12.92 -14.35 6.03
CA LEU A 109 13.45 -15.65 5.62
C LEU A 109 14.99 -15.70 5.62
N ALA A 110 15.64 -14.67 5.11
CA ALA A 110 17.06 -14.65 4.81
C ALA A 110 17.88 -13.53 5.49
N GLY A 111 17.24 -12.45 5.87
CA GLY A 111 17.88 -11.30 6.49
C GLY A 111 17.85 -11.36 8.01
N MET A 112 16.99 -10.58 8.62
CA MET A 112 16.81 -10.43 10.05
C MET A 112 15.33 -10.24 10.35
N ARG A 113 14.78 -10.93 11.35
CA ARG A 113 13.38 -10.79 11.70
C ARG A 113 13.06 -9.40 12.28
N GLY A 114 13.93 -8.87 13.16
CA GLY A 114 13.84 -7.52 13.66
C GLY A 114 13.04 -7.38 14.96
N LEU A 115 12.52 -6.16 15.20
CA LEU A 115 11.83 -5.80 16.43
C LEU A 115 10.46 -6.47 16.54
N MET A 116 10.11 -6.91 17.76
CA MET A 116 8.82 -7.54 18.07
C MET A 116 7.99 -6.68 19.02
N ALA A 117 6.67 -6.70 18.86
CA ALA A 117 5.75 -5.99 19.75
C ALA A 117 5.62 -6.70 21.10
N LYS A 118 5.53 -5.91 22.18
CA LYS A 118 5.24 -6.43 23.53
C LYS A 118 3.83 -7.03 23.59
N PRO A 119 3.62 -8.10 24.39
CA PRO A 119 2.34 -8.79 24.46
C PRO A 119 1.22 -8.01 25.17
N LYS A 120 1.57 -7.05 26.02
CA LYS A 120 0.60 -6.28 26.80
C LYS A 120 0.00 -5.13 25.99
N LYS A 121 -1.34 -5.01 26.02
CA LYS A 121 -2.00 -3.76 25.70
C LYS A 121 -1.72 -2.75 26.81
N SER A 122 -1.12 -1.62 26.47
CA SER A 122 -1.09 -0.48 27.38
C SER A 122 -2.52 0.00 27.59
N LEU A 123 -2.96 0.08 28.84
CA LEU A 123 -4.25 0.66 29.25
C LEU A 123 -4.33 2.16 28.92
N SER A 124 -3.19 2.80 28.63
CA SER A 124 -3.07 4.24 28.37
C SER A 124 -3.08 4.61 26.88
N GLY A 125 -3.53 3.73 25.98
CA GLY A 125 -3.71 4.07 24.56
C GLY A 125 -2.41 4.33 23.76
N SER A 126 -1.23 4.15 24.35
CA SER A 126 0.03 4.22 23.63
C SER A 126 0.15 3.03 22.69
N THR A 127 0.34 3.31 21.42
CA THR A 127 0.64 2.36 20.34
C THR A 127 1.76 1.41 20.78
N GLY A 128 1.50 0.12 20.70
CA GLY A 128 2.26 -1.00 21.25
C GLY A 128 3.77 -0.78 21.31
N GLU A 129 4.30 -0.72 22.52
CA GLU A 129 5.73 -0.69 22.76
C GLU A 129 6.41 -1.90 22.11
N LEU A 130 7.55 -1.67 21.49
CA LEU A 130 8.40 -2.69 20.92
C LEU A 130 9.33 -3.28 22.00
N ILE A 131 9.77 -4.50 21.79
CA ILE A 131 10.81 -5.12 22.62
C ILE A 131 12.14 -4.56 22.13
N GLU A 132 12.94 -4.02 23.05
CA GLU A 132 14.22 -3.36 22.73
C GLU A 132 15.24 -4.30 22.06
N ASN A 133 15.22 -5.59 22.44
CA ASN A 133 16.08 -6.61 21.84
C ASN A 133 15.39 -7.19 20.60
N PRO A 134 15.95 -6.96 19.39
CA PRO A 134 15.41 -7.53 18.16
C PRO A 134 15.75 -9.01 18.02
N ILE A 135 15.01 -9.70 17.19
CA ILE A 135 15.40 -11.03 16.73
C ILE A 135 16.37 -10.88 15.56
N ILE A 136 17.64 -11.18 15.82
CA ILE A 136 18.73 -11.06 14.84
C ILE A 136 18.69 -12.22 13.84
N ALA A 137 18.29 -13.40 14.30
CA ALA A 137 18.20 -14.59 13.47
C ALA A 137 17.11 -14.47 12.39
N ASN A 138 17.28 -15.22 11.32
CA ASN A 138 16.28 -15.42 10.28
C ASN A 138 15.75 -16.88 10.31
N PHE A 139 14.74 -17.15 9.50
CA PHE A 139 14.17 -18.50 9.47
C PHE A 139 15.10 -19.56 8.88
N LYS A 140 16.03 -19.18 7.98
CA LYS A 140 17.02 -20.09 7.41
C LYS A 140 18.04 -20.54 8.45
N GLU A 141 18.53 -19.62 9.29
CA GLU A 141 19.46 -19.88 10.37
C GLU A 141 18.82 -20.61 11.55
N GLY A 142 17.50 -20.45 11.71
CA GLY A 142 16.73 -20.93 12.84
C GLY A 142 16.71 -19.94 14.01
N LEU A 143 15.63 -19.97 14.76
CA LEU A 143 15.43 -19.11 15.95
C LEU A 143 15.83 -19.86 17.21
N SER A 144 16.38 -19.14 18.18
CA SER A 144 16.52 -19.67 19.55
C SER A 144 15.16 -19.87 20.21
N ILE A 145 15.12 -20.66 21.29
CA ILE A 145 13.85 -20.95 22.01
C ILE A 145 13.20 -19.67 22.50
N LEU A 146 13.97 -18.71 23.03
CA LEU A 146 13.46 -17.44 23.51
C LEU A 146 12.94 -16.55 22.38
N GLU A 147 13.66 -16.45 21.26
CA GLU A 147 13.23 -15.70 20.09
C GLU A 147 11.97 -16.29 19.48
N TYR A 148 11.86 -17.61 19.43
CA TYR A 148 10.66 -18.30 18.98
C TYR A 148 9.48 -17.98 19.90
N PHE A 149 9.67 -18.05 21.21
CA PHE A 149 8.62 -17.74 22.18
C PHE A 149 8.14 -16.29 22.05
N ILE A 150 9.04 -15.31 21.97
CA ILE A 150 8.71 -13.91 21.76
C ILE A 150 7.91 -13.74 20.44
N SER A 151 8.31 -14.43 19.40
CA SER A 151 7.66 -14.34 18.09
C SER A 151 6.24 -14.93 18.08
N THR A 152 5.95 -15.91 18.91
CA THR A 152 4.60 -16.51 18.99
C THR A 152 3.54 -15.55 19.51
N HIS A 153 3.91 -14.57 20.35
CA HIS A 153 2.99 -13.54 20.81
C HIS A 153 2.48 -12.68 19.65
N GLY A 154 3.39 -12.24 18.78
CA GLY A 154 3.05 -11.47 17.58
C GLY A 154 2.20 -12.29 16.60
N ALA A 155 2.55 -13.55 16.38
CA ALA A 155 1.79 -14.45 15.52
C ALA A 155 0.36 -14.68 16.04
N ARG A 156 0.19 -14.97 17.33
CA ARG A 156 -1.12 -15.15 17.96
C ARG A 156 -1.97 -13.89 17.87
N LYS A 157 -1.37 -12.73 18.15
CA LYS A 157 -2.05 -11.44 18.00
C LYS A 157 -2.49 -11.20 16.57
N GLY A 158 -1.60 -11.44 15.59
CA GLY A 158 -1.92 -11.29 14.18
C GLY A 158 -3.05 -12.20 13.71
N LEU A 159 -3.09 -13.45 14.17
CA LEU A 159 -4.18 -14.39 13.86
C LEU A 159 -5.51 -13.93 14.48
N ALA A 160 -5.51 -13.47 15.73
CA ALA A 160 -6.70 -12.95 16.39
C ALA A 160 -7.20 -11.65 15.71
N ASP A 161 -6.30 -10.72 15.41
CA ASP A 161 -6.64 -9.47 14.72
C ASP A 161 -7.21 -9.74 13.32
N THR A 162 -6.68 -10.70 12.58
CA THR A 162 -7.19 -11.09 11.27
C THR A 162 -8.61 -11.63 11.38
N ALA A 163 -8.88 -12.52 12.35
CA ALA A 163 -10.20 -13.09 12.57
C ALA A 163 -11.24 -12.02 12.92
N LEU A 164 -10.90 -11.08 13.80
CA LEU A 164 -11.79 -9.99 14.19
C LEU A 164 -12.03 -9.00 13.04
N LYS A 165 -10.97 -8.58 12.34
CA LYS A 165 -11.08 -7.65 11.21
C LYS A 165 -11.91 -8.22 10.06
N THR A 166 -11.89 -9.52 9.84
CA THR A 166 -12.71 -10.19 8.82
C THR A 166 -14.20 -10.04 9.13
N ALA A 167 -14.59 -10.23 10.40
CA ALA A 167 -15.97 -10.05 10.83
C ALA A 167 -16.43 -8.58 10.69
N ASP A 168 -15.61 -7.63 11.13
CA ASP A 168 -15.89 -6.20 11.05
C ASP A 168 -16.02 -5.74 9.59
N ALA A 169 -15.11 -6.20 8.72
CA ALA A 169 -15.15 -5.91 7.28
C ALA A 169 -16.42 -6.48 6.63
N GLY A 170 -16.81 -7.71 6.97
CA GLY A 170 -18.03 -8.33 6.47
C GLY A 170 -19.29 -7.58 6.91
N TYR A 171 -19.36 -7.18 8.16
CA TYR A 171 -20.48 -6.38 8.67
C TYR A 171 -20.54 -4.99 8.03
N LEU A 172 -19.39 -4.31 7.89
CA LEU A 172 -19.31 -3.02 7.19
C LEU A 172 -19.78 -3.13 5.72
N THR A 173 -19.27 -4.13 4.99
CA THR A 173 -19.64 -4.37 3.60
C THR A 173 -21.15 -4.60 3.47
N ARG A 174 -21.73 -5.43 4.35
CA ARG A 174 -23.19 -5.67 4.36
C ARG A 174 -23.96 -4.36 4.60
N ARG A 175 -23.57 -3.56 5.59
CA ARG A 175 -24.24 -2.29 5.87
C ARG A 175 -24.15 -1.30 4.71
N LEU A 176 -22.98 -1.22 4.05
CA LEU A 176 -22.81 -0.37 2.87
C LEU A 176 -23.70 -0.85 1.71
N HIS A 177 -23.77 -2.17 1.51
CA HIS A 177 -24.65 -2.74 0.52
C HIS A 177 -26.13 -2.43 0.82
N ASP A 178 -26.59 -2.67 2.04
CA ASP A 178 -27.99 -2.46 2.44
C ASP A 178 -28.44 -1.00 2.26
N VAL A 179 -27.53 -0.02 2.46
CA VAL A 179 -27.80 1.42 2.27
C VAL A 179 -27.79 1.83 0.81
N SER A 180 -26.93 1.24 -0.01
CA SER A 180 -26.68 1.72 -1.37
C SER A 180 -27.27 0.85 -2.48
N GLN A 181 -27.86 -0.32 -2.15
CA GLN A 181 -28.40 -1.25 -3.16
C GLN A 181 -29.53 -0.64 -4.02
N ASP A 182 -30.30 0.31 -3.48
CA ASP A 182 -31.40 0.97 -4.18
C ASP A 182 -30.94 2.18 -5.02
N MET A 183 -29.64 2.47 -5.04
CA MET A 183 -29.09 3.58 -5.81
C MET A 183 -29.01 3.21 -7.29
N ILE A 184 -29.86 3.85 -8.09
CA ILE A 184 -29.94 3.64 -9.54
C ILE A 184 -29.68 4.94 -10.30
N ILE A 185 -29.29 4.82 -11.56
CA ILE A 185 -29.20 5.96 -12.47
C ILE A 185 -30.64 6.28 -12.96
N SER A 186 -31.13 7.44 -12.55
CA SER A 186 -32.52 7.83 -12.84
C SER A 186 -32.66 8.67 -14.11
N GLU A 187 -31.65 9.44 -14.47
CA GLU A 187 -31.66 10.37 -15.59
C GLU A 187 -30.24 10.58 -16.17
N GLN A 188 -30.20 11.12 -17.38
CA GLN A 188 -28.92 11.38 -18.05
C GLN A 188 -28.16 12.55 -17.41
N ASP A 189 -28.84 13.64 -17.13
CA ASP A 189 -28.25 14.88 -16.62
C ASP A 189 -29.22 15.62 -15.70
N CYS A 190 -28.80 15.89 -14.48
CA CYS A 190 -29.59 16.65 -13.51
C CYS A 190 -29.45 18.19 -13.67
N GLY A 191 -28.55 18.66 -14.56
CA GLY A 191 -28.33 20.08 -14.82
C GLY A 191 -27.70 20.88 -13.66
N THR A 192 -27.12 20.21 -12.67
CA THR A 192 -26.48 20.88 -11.53
C THR A 192 -25.34 21.78 -11.97
N ILE A 193 -25.23 22.95 -11.35
CA ILE A 193 -24.11 23.87 -11.45
C ILE A 193 -23.09 23.70 -10.31
N ARG A 194 -23.35 22.76 -9.39
CA ARG A 194 -22.49 22.43 -8.28
C ARG A 194 -21.57 21.29 -8.63
N GLY A 195 -20.29 21.44 -8.31
CA GLY A 195 -19.29 20.40 -8.50
C GLY A 195 -18.39 20.25 -7.28
N VAL A 196 -17.43 19.38 -7.42
CA VAL A 196 -16.36 19.17 -6.43
C VAL A 196 -15.04 19.53 -7.07
N GLU A 197 -14.27 20.37 -6.39
CA GLU A 197 -12.91 20.69 -6.81
C GLU A 197 -11.98 19.55 -6.48
N MET A 198 -11.35 18.96 -7.49
CA MET A 198 -10.37 17.89 -7.32
C MET A 198 -8.96 18.43 -7.48
N ARG A 199 -8.10 18.07 -6.50
CA ARG A 199 -6.66 18.37 -6.47
C ARG A 199 -5.88 17.10 -6.24
N ALA A 200 -4.60 17.10 -6.59
CA ALA A 200 -3.70 16.00 -6.21
C ALA A 200 -3.65 15.85 -4.69
N LEU A 201 -3.72 14.62 -4.19
CA LEU A 201 -3.60 14.34 -2.76
C LEU A 201 -2.12 14.31 -2.38
N LYS A 202 -1.69 15.31 -1.62
CA LYS A 202 -0.31 15.45 -1.14
C LYS A 202 -0.24 15.23 0.36
N ASN A 203 0.85 14.60 0.81
CA ASN A 203 1.19 14.50 2.23
C ASN A 203 2.56 15.16 2.45
N GLY A 204 2.54 16.46 2.77
CA GLY A 204 3.75 17.29 2.69
C GLY A 204 4.18 17.50 1.23
N GLU A 205 5.40 17.13 0.89
CA GLU A 205 5.93 17.21 -0.48
C GLU A 205 5.63 15.96 -1.33
N GLU A 206 5.26 14.85 -0.70
CA GLU A 206 4.99 13.58 -1.38
C GLU A 206 3.57 13.55 -1.95
N VAL A 207 3.44 13.31 -3.25
CA VAL A 207 2.16 13.10 -3.93
C VAL A 207 1.72 11.66 -3.70
N LYS A 208 0.65 11.45 -2.91
CA LYS A 208 0.04 10.13 -2.68
C LYS A 208 -0.81 9.66 -3.85
N GLU A 209 -1.63 10.56 -4.37
CA GLU A 209 -2.49 10.30 -5.51
C GLU A 209 -2.39 11.47 -6.48
N PRO A 210 -1.93 11.23 -7.72
CA PRO A 210 -1.85 12.27 -8.75
C PRO A 210 -3.24 12.74 -9.16
N LEU A 211 -3.34 13.96 -9.72
CA LEU A 211 -4.60 14.50 -10.18
C LEU A 211 -5.23 13.63 -11.27
N TYR A 212 -4.40 13.06 -12.15
CA TYR A 212 -4.80 12.15 -13.22
C TYR A 212 -5.73 11.02 -12.72
N GLU A 213 -5.32 10.29 -11.68
CA GLU A 213 -6.09 9.14 -11.16
C GLU A 213 -7.42 9.57 -10.52
N ARG A 214 -7.46 10.75 -9.95
CA ARG A 214 -8.66 11.27 -9.27
C ARG A 214 -9.74 11.78 -10.19
N ILE A 215 -9.38 12.27 -11.37
CA ILE A 215 -10.32 12.84 -12.35
C ILE A 215 -10.71 11.86 -13.45
N LEU A 216 -9.95 10.80 -13.65
CA LEU A 216 -10.19 9.82 -14.71
C LEU A 216 -11.60 9.22 -14.66
N GLY A 217 -12.32 9.27 -15.77
CA GLY A 217 -13.69 8.77 -15.90
C GLY A 217 -14.77 9.64 -15.25
N ARG A 218 -14.42 10.84 -14.76
CA ARG A 218 -15.37 11.85 -14.28
C ARG A 218 -15.80 12.77 -15.41
N VAL A 219 -16.83 13.55 -15.15
CA VAL A 219 -17.38 14.54 -16.11
C VAL A 219 -16.99 15.93 -15.63
N THR A 220 -16.49 16.76 -16.53
CA THR A 220 -16.16 18.16 -16.24
C THR A 220 -17.42 18.95 -15.93
N LEU A 221 -17.33 19.90 -14.99
CA LEU A 221 -18.44 20.83 -14.72
C LEU A 221 -18.35 22.07 -15.62
N PHE A 222 -17.16 22.61 -15.79
CA PHE A 222 -16.86 23.76 -16.62
C PHE A 222 -15.85 23.37 -17.71
N GLU A 223 -15.67 24.25 -18.68
CA GLU A 223 -14.58 24.10 -19.63
C GLU A 223 -13.21 24.14 -18.92
N VAL A 224 -12.31 23.32 -19.39
CA VAL A 224 -10.94 23.20 -18.84
C VAL A 224 -9.98 23.79 -19.87
N VAL A 225 -9.36 24.90 -19.47
CA VAL A 225 -8.38 25.64 -20.29
C VAL A 225 -7.08 25.75 -19.52
N ASP A 226 -5.96 25.50 -20.17
CA ASP A 226 -4.65 25.69 -19.56
C ASP A 226 -4.36 27.22 -19.40
N PRO A 227 -4.11 27.71 -18.19
CA PRO A 227 -3.92 29.14 -17.93
C PRO A 227 -2.65 29.71 -18.53
N ILE A 228 -1.66 28.89 -18.91
CA ILE A 228 -0.38 29.35 -19.49
C ILE A 228 -0.43 29.32 -21.00
N THR A 229 -0.90 28.20 -21.58
CA THR A 229 -0.89 28.00 -23.05
C THR A 229 -2.17 28.44 -23.72
N GLU A 230 -3.21 28.82 -22.94
CA GLU A 230 -4.58 29.12 -23.41
C GLU A 230 -5.16 27.98 -24.27
N LYS A 231 -4.57 26.77 -24.20
CA LYS A 231 -5.06 25.59 -24.91
C LYS A 231 -6.34 25.09 -24.25
N HIS A 232 -7.39 24.98 -25.04
CA HIS A 232 -8.63 24.36 -24.63
C HIS A 232 -8.44 22.84 -24.56
N ILE A 233 -8.68 22.21 -23.37
CA ILE A 233 -8.45 20.81 -23.12
C ILE A 233 -9.77 20.01 -23.17
N ALA A 234 -10.83 20.50 -22.51
CA ALA A 234 -12.11 19.84 -22.46
C ALA A 234 -13.27 20.84 -22.32
N ASN A 235 -14.42 20.53 -22.93
CA ASN A 235 -15.65 21.31 -22.79
C ASN A 235 -16.39 20.97 -21.48
N ALA A 236 -17.30 21.86 -21.11
CA ALA A 236 -18.20 21.60 -19.99
C ALA A 236 -19.11 20.38 -20.29
N GLY A 237 -19.11 19.40 -19.41
CA GLY A 237 -19.91 18.18 -19.56
C GLY A 237 -19.26 17.07 -20.35
N ASP A 238 -18.00 17.22 -20.76
CA ASP A 238 -17.22 16.17 -21.39
C ASP A 238 -16.71 15.15 -20.36
N VAL A 239 -16.57 13.91 -20.79
CA VAL A 239 -15.99 12.83 -19.98
C VAL A 239 -14.47 12.93 -20.04
N ILE A 240 -13.84 12.92 -18.93
CA ILE A 240 -12.38 12.90 -18.83
C ILE A 240 -11.89 11.48 -19.11
N ASP A 241 -11.42 11.24 -20.32
CA ASP A 241 -10.76 10.03 -20.70
C ASP A 241 -9.26 10.05 -20.34
N GLU A 242 -8.53 9.02 -20.76
CA GLU A 242 -7.10 8.88 -20.44
C GLU A 242 -6.22 9.92 -21.13
N GLU A 243 -6.62 10.42 -22.31
CA GLU A 243 -5.88 11.44 -23.06
C GLU A 243 -6.09 12.82 -22.43
N ILE A 244 -7.34 13.19 -22.18
CA ILE A 244 -7.72 14.45 -21.51
C ILE A 244 -7.11 14.50 -20.10
N ALA A 245 -7.14 13.41 -19.35
CA ALA A 245 -6.56 13.37 -18.02
C ALA A 245 -5.04 13.58 -18.00
N ARG A 246 -4.32 13.04 -19.00
CA ARG A 246 -2.87 13.29 -19.18
C ARG A 246 -2.58 14.73 -19.59
N ASP A 247 -3.38 15.29 -20.49
CA ASP A 247 -3.23 16.69 -20.92
C ASP A 247 -3.44 17.62 -19.71
N ILE A 248 -4.41 17.34 -18.83
CA ILE A 248 -4.64 18.09 -17.59
C ILE A 248 -3.45 17.98 -16.64
N GLU A 249 -2.89 16.79 -16.45
CA GLU A 249 -1.76 16.58 -15.55
C GLU A 249 -0.47 17.23 -16.06
N GLN A 250 -0.28 17.28 -17.39
CA GLN A 250 0.86 17.95 -18.01
C GLN A 250 0.69 19.49 -18.08
N SER A 251 -0.53 19.98 -17.91
CA SER A 251 -0.82 21.40 -17.80
C SER A 251 -0.41 21.94 -16.43
N SER A 252 -0.45 23.26 -16.30
CA SER A 252 -0.18 23.96 -15.03
C SER A 252 -1.38 24.02 -14.06
N LEU A 253 -2.43 23.24 -14.32
CA LEU A 253 -3.64 23.23 -13.50
C LEU A 253 -3.41 22.45 -12.19
N GLU A 254 -3.62 23.11 -11.07
CA GLU A 254 -3.56 22.49 -9.74
C GLU A 254 -4.87 21.80 -9.34
N SER A 255 -5.98 22.23 -9.91
CA SER A 255 -7.32 21.73 -9.59
C SER A 255 -8.27 21.77 -10.77
N VAL A 256 -9.24 20.86 -10.77
CA VAL A 256 -10.29 20.77 -11.80
C VAL A 256 -11.64 20.62 -11.11
N MET A 257 -12.65 21.36 -11.59
CA MET A 257 -14.03 21.21 -11.14
C MET A 257 -14.72 20.07 -11.90
N ILE A 258 -15.09 19.02 -11.17
CA ILE A 258 -15.78 17.84 -11.73
C ILE A 258 -17.17 17.68 -11.16
N ARG A 259 -18.03 17.00 -11.90
CA ARG A 259 -19.34 16.55 -11.41
C ARG A 259 -19.17 15.38 -10.46
N SER A 260 -19.97 15.32 -9.40
CA SER A 260 -19.91 14.29 -8.38
C SER A 260 -21.31 13.85 -7.96
N VAL A 261 -21.41 12.59 -7.53
CA VAL A 261 -22.62 12.05 -6.91
C VAL A 261 -23.03 12.81 -5.65
N LEU A 262 -22.05 13.42 -4.95
CA LEU A 262 -22.28 14.18 -3.72
C LEU A 262 -23.02 15.52 -3.97
N THR A 263 -22.91 16.04 -5.16
CA THR A 263 -23.53 17.33 -5.56
C THR A 263 -24.65 17.15 -6.59
N CYS A 264 -25.07 15.89 -6.84
CA CYS A 264 -26.15 15.58 -7.76
C CYS A 264 -27.49 16.10 -7.22
N GLU A 265 -28.28 16.77 -8.07
CA GLU A 265 -29.60 17.33 -7.73
C GLU A 265 -30.76 16.46 -8.22
N SER A 266 -30.51 15.24 -8.66
CA SER A 266 -31.53 14.25 -9.01
C SER A 266 -32.42 13.92 -7.79
N ARG A 267 -33.74 13.87 -7.99
CA ARG A 267 -34.70 13.63 -6.89
C ARG A 267 -34.68 12.20 -6.36
N ARG A 268 -34.35 11.21 -7.22
CA ARG A 268 -34.22 9.80 -6.86
C ARG A 268 -33.01 9.24 -7.56
N GLY A 269 -32.14 8.57 -6.82
CA GLY A 269 -30.90 8.04 -7.39
C GLY A 269 -29.90 9.13 -7.78
N VAL A 270 -29.17 8.90 -8.85
CA VAL A 270 -28.09 9.76 -9.34
C VAL A 270 -28.21 9.90 -10.87
N CYS A 271 -27.77 10.99 -11.46
CA CYS A 271 -27.71 11.10 -12.91
C CYS A 271 -26.41 10.51 -13.49
N ALA A 272 -26.45 10.09 -14.76
CA ALA A 272 -25.33 9.46 -15.43
C ALA A 272 -24.08 10.34 -15.48
N LYS A 273 -24.23 11.63 -15.75
CA LYS A 273 -23.10 12.57 -15.80
C LYS A 273 -22.44 12.81 -14.42
N CYS A 274 -23.21 12.84 -13.32
CA CYS A 274 -22.65 12.99 -11.98
C CYS A 274 -21.96 11.72 -11.48
N TYR A 275 -22.42 10.56 -11.95
CA TYR A 275 -21.77 9.28 -11.65
C TYR A 275 -20.48 9.11 -12.46
N GLY A 276 -20.56 9.32 -13.79
CA GLY A 276 -19.43 9.20 -14.71
C GLY A 276 -19.30 7.80 -15.31
N ARG A 277 -18.07 7.32 -15.42
CA ARG A 277 -17.72 6.07 -16.09
C ARG A 277 -18.06 4.85 -15.23
N ASN A 278 -18.74 3.86 -15.82
CA ASN A 278 -18.89 2.53 -15.23
C ASN A 278 -17.54 1.78 -15.30
N LEU A 279 -17.04 1.36 -14.15
CA LEU A 279 -15.73 0.69 -14.03
C LEU A 279 -15.69 -0.69 -14.71
N ALA A 280 -16.84 -1.35 -14.91
CA ALA A 280 -16.88 -2.65 -15.55
C ALA A 280 -16.78 -2.56 -17.09
N THR A 281 -17.44 -1.55 -17.68
CA THR A 281 -17.55 -1.40 -19.14
C THR A 281 -16.61 -0.35 -19.71
N GLY A 282 -16.09 0.56 -18.87
CA GLY A 282 -15.26 1.70 -19.28
C GLY A 282 -16.02 2.83 -19.98
N LYS A 283 -17.34 2.72 -20.13
CA LYS A 283 -18.24 3.71 -20.76
C LYS A 283 -19.04 4.46 -19.71
N ILE A 284 -19.66 5.58 -20.10
CA ILE A 284 -20.63 6.26 -19.24
C ILE A 284 -21.74 5.25 -18.89
N VAL A 285 -22.21 5.33 -17.65
CA VAL A 285 -23.27 4.47 -17.13
C VAL A 285 -24.60 4.75 -17.82
N ASP A 286 -25.37 3.71 -18.09
CA ASP A 286 -26.71 3.82 -18.70
C ASP A 286 -27.81 4.08 -17.67
N VAL A 287 -28.89 4.75 -18.11
CA VAL A 287 -30.06 5.00 -17.26
C VAL A 287 -30.73 3.68 -16.91
N GLY A 288 -31.08 3.51 -15.64
CA GLY A 288 -31.68 2.29 -15.09
C GLY A 288 -30.67 1.31 -14.51
N GLU A 289 -29.36 1.56 -14.63
CA GLU A 289 -28.33 0.72 -14.04
C GLU A 289 -28.19 0.95 -12.53
N ALA A 290 -28.04 -0.13 -11.77
CA ALA A 290 -27.79 -0.07 -10.33
C ALA A 290 -26.29 0.19 -10.09
N VAL A 291 -25.97 1.27 -9.39
CA VAL A 291 -24.58 1.76 -9.21
C VAL A 291 -24.15 1.91 -7.76
N GLY A 292 -25.01 1.53 -6.83
CA GLY A 292 -24.78 1.83 -5.42
C GLY A 292 -23.67 1.05 -4.75
N THR A 293 -23.35 -0.17 -5.20
CA THR A 293 -22.31 -0.98 -4.61
C THR A 293 -21.46 -1.70 -5.64
N ILE A 294 -20.16 -1.60 -5.46
CA ILE A 294 -19.19 -2.52 -6.05
C ILE A 294 -18.67 -3.38 -4.88
N ALA A 295 -19.22 -4.56 -4.75
CA ALA A 295 -18.79 -5.50 -3.71
C ALA A 295 -17.79 -6.50 -4.30
#